data_722b9f916d9a7bf3afb5d3170fcf7502
#
_entry.id   722b9f916d9a7bf3afb5d3170fcf7502
#
_cell.length_a   1.000
_cell.length_b   1.000
_cell.length_c   1.000
_cell.angle_alpha   90.00
_cell.angle_beta   90.00
_cell.angle_gamma   90.00
#
_symmetry.space_group_name_H-M   'P 1'
#
loop_
_entity.id
_entity.type
_entity.pdbx_description
1 polymer ?
#
loop_
_entity_poly.entity_id
_entity_poly.type
_entity_poly.pdbx_seq_one_letter_code
_entity_poly.pdbx_strand_id
1 'polypeptide(L)'
;PDGKALRATELAGRQSLGLQAGERQGLRLTFSADEDTALTLIPTQRLTPQTPALDSPAPQSPTLQRLQAELAEKRPGALKAFWKQVAKQGTPLVEPLDAERVLVTFLWRQQRPGDVRLLWPTPEVNTRRFEALAGSDVRYLSLPLRRDARVSYQLSADLPDLQQADRGTLRLALQAAARPDPLSRT
;
A
#
# COMPACT_ATOMS: atom_id res chain seq x y z
N PRO A 1 -18.00 7.11 -18.55
CA PRO A 1 -17.84 7.11 -17.10
C PRO A 1 -18.60 5.93 -16.56
N ASP A 2 -17.88 4.82 -16.45
CA ASP A 2 -18.43 3.54 -16.05
C ASP A 2 -18.72 3.62 -14.54
N GLY A 3 -19.99 3.89 -14.17
CA GLY A 3 -20.44 4.07 -12.81
C GLY A 3 -20.24 2.85 -11.90
N LYS A 4 -19.01 2.36 -11.82
CA LYS A 4 -18.66 1.26 -10.92
C LYS A 4 -18.76 1.73 -9.47
N ALA A 5 -19.61 1.09 -8.70
CA ALA A 5 -19.70 1.35 -7.26
C ALA A 5 -18.35 1.03 -6.60
N LEU A 6 -17.73 2.03 -5.96
CA LEU A 6 -16.47 1.86 -5.24
C LEU A 6 -16.72 1.24 -3.86
N ARG A 7 -17.84 1.55 -3.25
CA ARG A 7 -18.22 1.06 -1.92
C ARG A 7 -19.72 1.26 -1.69
N ALA A 8 -20.36 0.30 -1.05
CA ALA A 8 -21.68 0.43 -0.42
C ALA A 8 -21.53 0.21 1.09
N THR A 9 -22.22 1.00 1.89
CA THR A 9 -22.23 0.88 3.35
C THR A 9 -23.54 1.42 3.90
N GLU A 10 -24.06 0.78 4.92
CA GLU A 10 -25.16 1.33 5.71
C GLU A 10 -24.63 2.38 6.68
N LEU A 11 -25.32 3.51 6.76
CA LEU A 11 -24.97 4.63 7.63
C LEU A 11 -26.00 4.76 8.73
N ALA A 12 -25.54 4.71 9.98
CA ALA A 12 -26.35 5.01 11.15
C ALA A 12 -25.64 6.08 11.98
N GLY A 13 -26.31 7.21 12.22
CA GLY A 13 -25.76 8.33 12.95
C GLY A 13 -24.60 9.03 12.23
N ARG A 14 -23.71 9.67 12.98
CA ARG A 14 -22.53 10.36 12.42
C ARG A 14 -21.41 9.39 12.12
N GLN A 15 -21.08 9.22 10.86
CA GLN A 15 -20.00 8.35 10.41
C GLN A 15 -19.02 9.10 9.52
N SER A 16 -17.77 8.65 9.50
CA SER A 16 -16.72 9.15 8.59
C SER A 16 -16.42 8.12 7.51
N LEU A 17 -16.42 8.57 6.26
CA LEU A 17 -16.13 7.74 5.11
C LEU A 17 -14.88 8.25 4.40
N GLY A 18 -13.85 7.41 4.29
CA GLY A 18 -12.67 7.69 3.48
C GLY A 18 -12.93 7.27 2.03
N LEU A 19 -12.75 8.21 1.11
CA LEU A 19 -12.89 7.99 -0.33
C LEU A 19 -11.61 8.38 -1.04
N GLN A 20 -11.17 7.54 -1.98
CA GLN A 20 -10.01 7.81 -2.82
C GLN A 20 -10.47 7.95 -4.28
N ALA A 21 -10.21 9.10 -4.87
CA ALA A 21 -10.46 9.35 -6.29
C ALA A 21 -9.13 9.64 -7.00
N GLY A 22 -9.02 9.24 -8.28
CA GLY A 22 -7.90 9.65 -9.13
C GLY A 22 -7.97 11.16 -9.43
N GLU A 23 -6.83 11.77 -9.82
CA GLU A 23 -6.65 13.23 -9.96
C GLU A 23 -7.66 13.95 -10.87
N ARG A 24 -8.38 13.24 -11.72
CA ARG A 24 -9.35 13.78 -12.68
C ARG A 24 -10.72 13.11 -12.64
N GLN A 25 -11.01 12.36 -11.58
CA GLN A 25 -12.28 11.63 -11.47
C GLN A 25 -13.17 12.32 -10.43
N GLY A 26 -14.38 12.69 -10.86
CA GLY A 26 -15.44 13.10 -9.94
C GLY A 26 -15.97 11.88 -9.17
N LEU A 27 -16.26 12.06 -7.89
CA LEU A 27 -16.97 11.09 -7.08
C LEU A 27 -18.48 11.40 -7.15
N ARG A 28 -19.27 10.39 -7.52
CA ARG A 28 -20.73 10.45 -7.39
C ARG A 28 -21.11 9.64 -6.15
N LEU A 29 -21.75 10.30 -5.21
CA LEU A 29 -22.34 9.66 -4.04
C LEU A 29 -23.83 9.44 -4.30
N THR A 30 -24.27 8.20 -4.19
CA THR A 30 -25.70 7.83 -4.33
C THR A 30 -26.16 7.33 -2.98
N PHE A 31 -27.27 7.87 -2.51
CA PHE A 31 -27.90 7.49 -1.24
C PHE A 31 -29.28 6.92 -1.51
N SER A 32 -29.61 5.87 -0.77
CA SER A 32 -30.98 5.38 -0.64
C SER A 32 -31.33 5.47 0.84
N ALA A 33 -32.44 6.11 1.16
CA ALA A 33 -32.93 6.23 2.52
C ALA A 33 -34.42 5.95 2.52
N ASP A 34 -34.89 5.32 3.59
CA ASP A 34 -36.31 5.23 3.89
C ASP A 34 -36.69 6.56 4.52
N GLU A 35 -37.73 7.19 4.01
CA GLU A 35 -38.40 8.44 4.42
C GLU A 35 -37.58 9.51 5.20
N ASP A 36 -37.73 10.77 4.81
CA ASP A 36 -37.27 12.01 5.50
C ASP A 36 -35.88 11.99 6.18
N THR A 37 -34.91 11.36 5.56
CA THR A 37 -33.51 11.35 6.07
C THR A 37 -32.73 12.54 5.51
N ALA A 38 -32.29 13.45 6.38
CA ALA A 38 -31.37 14.53 6.02
C ALA A 38 -29.94 14.00 6.04
N LEU A 39 -29.24 14.14 4.92
CA LEU A 39 -27.82 13.81 4.83
C LEU A 39 -26.99 15.08 4.68
N THR A 40 -26.02 15.27 5.58
CA THR A 40 -25.07 16.37 5.51
C THR A 40 -23.67 15.80 5.26
N LEU A 41 -23.06 16.19 4.15
CA LEU A 41 -21.65 15.86 3.85
C LEU A 41 -20.74 16.98 4.32
N ILE A 42 -19.87 16.67 5.25
CA ILE A 42 -18.88 17.61 5.77
C ILE A 42 -17.51 17.12 5.32
N PRO A 43 -16.85 17.77 4.33
CA PRO A 43 -15.47 17.44 3.99
C PRO A 43 -14.57 17.87 5.14
N THR A 44 -13.94 16.92 5.81
CA THR A 44 -13.12 17.18 7.00
C THR A 44 -11.65 17.43 6.67
N GLN A 45 -11.14 16.80 5.61
CA GLN A 45 -9.74 16.95 5.24
C GLN A 45 -9.50 16.61 3.76
N ARG A 46 -8.69 17.44 3.10
CA ARG A 46 -8.10 17.13 1.80
C ARG A 46 -6.66 16.67 2.00
N LEU A 47 -6.35 15.46 1.60
CA LEU A 47 -5.02 14.89 1.73
C LEU A 47 -4.21 15.10 0.45
N THR A 48 -2.98 15.56 0.60
CA THR A 48 -2.07 15.78 -0.55
C THR A 48 -1.29 14.52 -0.89
N PRO A 49 -1.04 14.23 -2.18
CA PRO A 49 -0.15 13.14 -2.58
C PRO A 49 1.27 13.36 -2.04
N GLN A 50 1.90 12.31 -1.54
CA GLN A 50 3.26 12.37 -1.02
C GLN A 50 4.28 11.87 -2.05
N THR A 51 5.35 12.65 -2.23
CA THR A 51 6.57 12.19 -2.89
C THR A 51 7.45 11.54 -1.84
N PRO A 52 7.88 10.28 -2.02
CA PRO A 52 8.72 9.62 -1.03
C PRO A 52 10.09 10.29 -0.91
N ALA A 53 10.64 10.30 0.30
CA ALA A 53 11.99 10.73 0.54
C ALA A 53 12.99 9.83 -0.23
N LEU A 54 14.00 10.45 -0.85
CA LEU A 54 15.04 9.75 -1.63
C LEU A 54 16.08 9.03 -0.76
N ASP A 55 16.09 9.31 0.55
CA ASP A 55 17.05 8.74 1.51
C ASP A 55 16.44 7.54 2.24
N SER A 56 16.20 6.45 1.53
CA SER A 56 15.83 5.18 2.17
C SER A 56 17.09 4.39 2.56
N PRO A 57 17.11 3.75 3.74
CA PRO A 57 18.22 2.88 4.12
C PRO A 57 18.39 1.74 3.11
N ALA A 58 19.60 1.18 3.03
CA ALA A 58 19.87 0.06 2.15
C ALA A 58 18.94 -1.13 2.46
N PRO A 59 18.37 -1.80 1.45
CA PRO A 59 17.46 -2.91 1.67
C PRO A 59 18.17 -4.09 2.35
N GLN A 60 17.48 -4.74 3.28
CA GLN A 60 17.99 -5.94 3.95
C GLN A 60 17.86 -7.20 3.06
N SER A 61 16.91 -7.21 2.13
CA SER A 61 16.67 -8.33 1.21
C SER A 61 17.82 -8.51 0.23
N PRO A 62 18.49 -9.68 0.20
CA PRO A 62 19.52 -10.00 -0.78
C PRO A 62 19.08 -9.79 -2.24
N THR A 63 17.81 -10.11 -2.53
CA THR A 63 17.24 -9.91 -3.86
C THR A 63 17.16 -8.41 -4.21
N LEU A 64 16.76 -7.56 -3.28
CA LEU A 64 16.73 -6.11 -3.50
C LEU A 64 18.12 -5.49 -3.53
N GLN A 65 19.07 -5.97 -2.72
CA GLN A 65 20.46 -5.53 -2.77
C GLN A 65 21.08 -5.79 -4.15
N ARG A 66 20.83 -6.98 -4.73
CA ARG A 66 21.26 -7.31 -6.09
C ARG A 66 20.65 -6.35 -7.12
N LEU A 67 19.34 -6.13 -7.05
CA LEU A 67 18.69 -5.18 -7.94
C LEU A 67 19.27 -3.77 -7.80
N GLN A 68 19.52 -3.31 -6.57
CA GLN A 68 20.10 -2.00 -6.31
C GLN A 68 21.51 -1.87 -6.93
N ALA A 69 22.33 -2.90 -6.81
CA ALA A 69 23.66 -2.94 -7.45
C ALA A 69 23.55 -2.88 -8.99
N GLU A 70 22.65 -3.68 -9.58
CA GLU A 70 22.42 -3.68 -11.04
C GLU A 70 21.91 -2.32 -11.56
N LEU A 71 21.07 -1.63 -10.77
CA LEU A 71 20.61 -0.27 -11.10
C LEU A 71 21.73 0.76 -10.98
N ALA A 72 22.59 0.65 -9.97
CA ALA A 72 23.76 1.51 -9.80
C ALA A 72 24.76 1.36 -10.96
N GLU A 73 24.94 0.14 -11.46
CA GLU A 73 25.73 -0.18 -12.66
C GLU A 73 25.01 0.22 -13.97
N LYS A 74 23.80 0.79 -13.89
CA LYS A 74 22.96 1.13 -15.05
C LYS A 74 22.76 -0.04 -16.02
N ARG A 75 22.64 -1.27 -15.48
CA ARG A 75 22.46 -2.48 -16.29
C ARG A 75 21.14 -2.41 -17.07
N PRO A 76 21.15 -2.49 -18.42
CA PRO A 76 19.94 -2.39 -19.23
C PRO A 76 18.97 -3.51 -18.90
N GLY A 77 17.70 -3.17 -18.67
CA GLY A 77 16.65 -4.15 -18.43
C GLY A 77 16.60 -4.80 -17.05
N ALA A 78 17.48 -4.42 -16.09
CA ALA A 78 17.52 -4.98 -14.74
C ALA A 78 16.15 -4.91 -14.06
N LEU A 79 15.50 -3.76 -14.06
CA LEU A 79 14.19 -3.57 -13.44
C LEU A 79 13.10 -4.41 -14.13
N LYS A 80 13.13 -4.52 -15.46
CA LYS A 80 12.19 -5.38 -16.21
C LYS A 80 12.38 -6.86 -15.88
N ALA A 81 13.65 -7.30 -15.79
CA ALA A 81 13.98 -8.68 -15.42
C ALA A 81 13.53 -8.99 -13.99
N PHE A 82 13.76 -8.07 -13.06
CA PHE A 82 13.30 -8.18 -11.68
C PHE A 82 11.79 -8.38 -11.59
N TRP A 83 10.98 -7.50 -12.20
CA TRP A 83 9.53 -7.63 -12.16
C TRP A 83 9.02 -8.90 -12.86
N LYS A 84 9.69 -9.35 -13.93
CA LYS A 84 9.38 -10.64 -14.58
C LYS A 84 9.64 -11.81 -13.62
N GLN A 85 10.74 -11.76 -12.87
CA GLN A 85 11.05 -12.78 -11.87
C GLN A 85 10.03 -12.76 -10.73
N VAL A 86 9.71 -11.59 -10.18
CA VAL A 86 8.70 -11.42 -9.12
C VAL A 86 7.33 -11.94 -9.58
N ALA A 87 6.90 -11.61 -10.79
CA ALA A 87 5.65 -12.11 -11.34
C ALA A 87 5.62 -13.65 -11.48
N LYS A 88 6.77 -14.27 -11.75
CA LYS A 88 6.90 -15.74 -11.81
C LYS A 88 6.95 -16.38 -10.42
N GLN A 89 7.62 -15.76 -9.46
CA GLN A 89 7.83 -16.28 -8.11
C GLN A 89 6.64 -16.00 -7.19
N GLY A 90 5.99 -14.84 -7.35
CA GLY A 90 4.98 -14.30 -6.46
C GLY A 90 5.57 -13.44 -5.36
N THR A 91 4.67 -12.79 -4.61
CA THR A 91 4.96 -12.00 -3.41
C THR A 91 4.25 -12.60 -2.21
N PRO A 92 4.75 -12.34 -0.97
CA PRO A 92 6.00 -11.66 -0.64
C PRO A 92 7.22 -12.50 -0.97
N LEU A 93 8.41 -11.85 -1.10
CA LEU A 93 9.67 -12.59 -1.15
C LEU A 93 9.98 -13.15 0.24
N VAL A 94 10.37 -14.41 0.31
CA VAL A 94 10.74 -15.07 1.56
C VAL A 94 12.19 -15.54 1.44
N GLU A 95 13.06 -14.96 2.24
CA GLU A 95 14.50 -15.20 2.20
C GLU A 95 14.99 -15.67 3.57
N PRO A 96 15.93 -16.63 3.64
CA PRO A 96 16.48 -17.06 4.92
C PRO A 96 17.14 -15.91 5.68
N LEU A 97 16.86 -15.80 6.98
CA LEU A 97 17.51 -14.83 7.86
C LEU A 97 18.42 -15.54 8.87
N ASP A 98 17.87 -16.52 9.59
CA ASP A 98 18.59 -17.38 10.52
C ASP A 98 17.88 -18.76 10.64
N ALA A 99 18.22 -19.56 11.66
CA ALA A 99 17.66 -20.90 11.85
C ALA A 99 16.13 -20.88 12.09
N GLU A 100 15.60 -19.85 12.78
CA GLU A 100 14.22 -19.75 13.21
C GLU A 100 13.40 -18.74 12.42
N ARG A 101 14.06 -17.78 11.74
CA ARG A 101 13.42 -16.63 11.09
C ARG A 101 13.71 -16.58 9.61
N VAL A 102 12.81 -15.94 8.91
CA VAL A 102 12.90 -15.56 7.51
C VAL A 102 12.71 -14.05 7.38
N LEU A 103 13.35 -13.46 6.40
CA LEU A 103 13.07 -12.09 5.98
C LEU A 103 11.95 -12.14 4.95
N VAL A 104 10.81 -11.56 5.28
CA VAL A 104 9.66 -11.45 4.39
C VAL A 104 9.61 -10.04 3.83
N THR A 105 9.75 -9.92 2.52
CA THR A 105 9.77 -8.62 1.83
C THR A 105 8.53 -8.48 0.97
N PHE A 106 7.67 -7.56 1.38
CA PHE A 106 6.49 -7.15 0.63
C PHE A 106 6.91 -6.15 -0.42
N LEU A 107 6.32 -6.27 -1.62
CA LEU A 107 6.66 -5.44 -2.78
C LEU A 107 5.43 -4.74 -3.33
N TRP A 108 5.65 -3.53 -3.82
CA TRP A 108 4.68 -2.78 -4.60
C TRP A 108 5.34 -2.13 -5.79
N ARG A 109 4.75 -2.28 -6.97
CA ARG A 109 5.19 -1.57 -8.17
C ARG A 109 4.48 -0.23 -8.25
N GLN A 110 5.19 0.84 -7.97
CA GLN A 110 4.60 2.16 -7.94
C GLN A 110 4.35 2.71 -9.34
N GLN A 111 3.10 2.98 -9.63
CA GLN A 111 2.66 3.58 -10.88
C GLN A 111 2.21 5.03 -10.71
N ARG A 112 1.89 5.43 -9.49
CA ARG A 112 1.41 6.77 -9.13
C ARG A 112 2.12 7.28 -7.88
N PRO A 113 2.30 8.61 -7.74
CA PRO A 113 2.78 9.17 -6.48
C PRO A 113 1.87 8.78 -5.31
N GLY A 114 2.45 8.55 -4.16
CA GLY A 114 1.70 8.20 -2.96
C GLY A 114 2.47 7.30 -2.02
N ASP A 115 1.98 7.17 -0.80
CA ASP A 115 2.51 6.27 0.21
C ASP A 115 1.94 4.85 0.02
N VAL A 116 2.69 3.86 0.46
CA VAL A 116 2.25 2.46 0.49
C VAL A 116 2.45 1.93 1.89
N ARG A 117 1.42 1.27 2.41
CA ARG A 117 1.47 0.64 3.73
C ARG A 117 0.94 -0.77 3.70
N LEU A 118 1.45 -1.56 4.62
CA LEU A 118 0.98 -2.91 4.85
C LEU A 118 -0.21 -2.88 5.81
N LEU A 119 -1.34 -3.44 5.41
CA LEU A 119 -2.45 -3.73 6.30
C LEU A 119 -2.21 -5.11 6.91
N TRP A 120 -1.93 -5.11 8.20
CA TRP A 120 -1.47 -6.26 8.96
C TRP A 120 -2.38 -6.48 10.19
N PRO A 121 -2.55 -7.71 10.69
CA PRO A 121 -3.38 -7.95 11.87
C PRO A 121 -2.96 -7.17 13.12
N THR A 122 -1.66 -6.87 13.27
CA THR A 122 -1.18 -6.11 14.42
C THR A 122 -1.02 -4.61 14.08
N PRO A 123 -1.58 -3.70 14.90
CA PRO A 123 -1.59 -2.26 14.61
C PRO A 123 -0.21 -1.63 14.41
N GLU A 124 0.82 -2.15 15.09
CA GLU A 124 2.19 -1.61 15.04
C GLU A 124 2.78 -1.68 13.63
N VAL A 125 2.45 -2.73 12.87
CA VAL A 125 2.92 -2.90 11.49
C VAL A 125 2.17 -1.99 10.53
N ASN A 126 0.90 -1.70 10.79
CA ASN A 126 0.07 -0.85 9.92
C ASN A 126 0.57 0.59 9.82
N THR A 127 1.38 1.04 10.75
CA THR A 127 2.00 2.37 10.71
C THR A 127 3.25 2.41 9.85
N ARG A 128 3.84 1.26 9.51
CA ARG A 128 5.08 1.19 8.73
C ARG A 128 4.83 1.48 7.27
N ARG A 129 5.67 2.35 6.73
CA ARG A 129 5.64 2.75 5.32
C ARG A 129 6.56 1.84 4.52
N PHE A 130 6.20 1.65 3.26
CA PHE A 130 7.11 1.05 2.30
C PHE A 130 8.21 2.05 1.95
N GLU A 131 9.42 1.56 1.89
CA GLU A 131 10.59 2.31 1.46
C GLU A 131 10.69 2.34 -0.07
N ALA A 132 11.40 3.32 -0.59
CA ALA A 132 11.69 3.41 -2.02
C ALA A 132 13.04 2.76 -2.32
N LEU A 133 13.10 1.91 -3.32
CA LEU A 133 14.37 1.50 -3.89
C LEU A 133 14.84 2.56 -4.89
N ALA A 134 15.97 3.19 -4.59
CA ALA A 134 16.49 4.30 -5.38
C ALA A 134 16.61 3.94 -6.89
N GLY A 135 16.22 4.86 -7.75
CA GLY A 135 16.29 4.68 -9.20
C GLY A 135 15.28 3.69 -9.79
N SER A 136 14.23 3.33 -9.05
CA SER A 136 13.24 2.35 -9.50
C SER A 136 11.79 2.70 -9.13
N ASP A 137 10.85 1.91 -9.68
CA ASP A 137 9.43 1.91 -9.33
C ASP A 137 9.11 0.93 -8.17
N VAL A 138 10.13 0.39 -7.50
CA VAL A 138 9.97 -0.60 -6.43
C VAL A 138 9.75 0.10 -5.10
N ARG A 139 8.65 -0.26 -4.44
CA ARG A 139 8.39 0.01 -3.02
C ARG A 139 8.47 -1.30 -2.25
N TYR A 140 9.08 -1.28 -1.08
CA TYR A 140 9.27 -2.49 -0.31
C TYR A 140 9.14 -2.25 1.20
N LEU A 141 8.77 -3.30 1.90
CA LEU A 141 8.80 -3.39 3.36
C LEU A 141 9.30 -4.76 3.74
N SER A 142 10.42 -4.83 4.44
CA SER A 142 11.01 -6.09 4.93
C SER A 142 10.75 -6.27 6.41
N LEU A 143 10.27 -7.45 6.80
CA LEU A 143 9.97 -7.82 8.18
C LEU A 143 10.62 -9.16 8.50
N PRO A 144 11.37 -9.29 9.61
CA PRO A 144 11.77 -10.58 10.12
C PRO A 144 10.55 -11.29 10.74
N LEU A 145 10.24 -12.47 10.25
CA LEU A 145 9.15 -13.29 10.77
C LEU A 145 9.67 -14.67 11.15
N ARG A 146 8.95 -15.35 12.06
CA ARG A 146 9.22 -16.75 12.32
C ARG A 146 8.94 -17.58 11.08
N ARG A 147 9.72 -18.62 10.85
CA ARG A 147 9.61 -19.50 9.66
C ARG A 147 8.24 -20.22 9.58
N ASP A 148 7.60 -20.44 10.71
CA ASP A 148 6.29 -21.08 10.84
C ASP A 148 5.12 -20.07 10.83
N ALA A 149 5.39 -18.78 10.71
CA ALA A 149 4.34 -17.75 10.72
C ALA A 149 3.40 -17.91 9.51
N ARG A 150 2.10 -17.80 9.78
CA ARG A 150 1.03 -17.75 8.77
C ARG A 150 0.21 -16.49 9.00
N VAL A 151 0.22 -15.60 8.05
CA VAL A 151 -0.40 -14.29 8.19
C VAL A 151 -1.04 -13.86 6.89
N SER A 152 -2.27 -13.37 6.99
CA SER A 152 -2.93 -12.69 5.88
C SER A 152 -2.59 -11.21 5.89
N TYR A 153 -2.48 -10.59 4.72
CA TYR A 153 -2.20 -9.16 4.58
C TYR A 153 -2.91 -8.56 3.38
N GLN A 154 -3.02 -7.25 3.40
CA GLN A 154 -3.43 -6.44 2.26
C GLN A 154 -2.49 -5.25 2.11
N LEU A 155 -2.51 -4.62 0.95
CA LEU A 155 -1.74 -3.42 0.67
C LEU A 155 -2.68 -2.22 0.56
N SER A 156 -2.31 -1.11 1.19
CA SER A 156 -2.94 0.19 1.01
C SER A 156 -1.95 1.07 0.26
N ALA A 157 -2.19 1.27 -1.02
CA ALA A 157 -1.27 1.98 -1.90
C ALA A 157 -1.88 3.26 -2.46
N ASP A 158 -1.03 4.11 -3.05
CA ASP A 158 -1.39 5.42 -3.58
C ASP A 158 -2.03 6.33 -2.50
N LEU A 159 -1.60 6.16 -1.25
CA LEU A 159 -2.08 6.96 -0.13
C LEU A 159 -1.55 8.40 -0.23
N PRO A 160 -2.35 9.40 0.15
CA PRO A 160 -1.89 10.77 0.30
C PRO A 160 -0.93 10.90 1.48
N ASP A 161 -0.39 12.10 1.68
CA ASP A 161 0.39 12.38 2.89
C ASP A 161 -0.48 12.30 4.14
N LEU A 162 -0.14 11.34 5.01
CA LEU A 162 -0.86 11.06 6.26
C LEU A 162 0.02 11.29 7.50
N GLN A 163 1.15 12.00 7.37
CA GLN A 163 2.08 12.18 8.50
C GLN A 163 1.44 12.93 9.67
N GLN A 164 0.57 13.89 9.37
CA GLN A 164 -0.13 14.70 10.37
C GLN A 164 -1.58 14.26 10.60
N ALA A 165 -1.99 13.15 9.97
CA ALA A 165 -3.34 12.64 10.14
C ALA A 165 -3.52 12.02 11.53
N ASP A 166 -4.67 12.28 12.15
CA ASP A 166 -5.06 11.58 13.36
C ASP A 166 -5.26 10.08 13.10
N ARG A 167 -5.29 9.28 14.18
CA ARG A 167 -5.41 7.81 14.06
C ARG A 167 -6.69 7.36 13.34
N GLY A 168 -7.78 8.09 13.50
CA GLY A 168 -9.06 7.77 12.85
C GLY A 168 -8.98 7.99 11.35
N THR A 169 -8.50 9.15 10.93
CA THR A 169 -8.26 9.51 9.51
C THR A 169 -7.30 8.53 8.85
N LEU A 170 -6.18 8.20 9.52
CA LEU A 170 -5.23 7.21 9.03
C LEU A 170 -5.90 5.85 8.81
N ARG A 171 -6.64 5.35 9.80
CA ARG A 171 -7.32 4.06 9.68
C ARG A 171 -8.32 4.04 8.53
N LEU A 172 -9.12 5.08 8.38
CA LEU A 172 -10.09 5.20 7.28
C LEU A 172 -9.42 5.23 5.92
N ALA A 173 -8.34 5.99 5.77
CA ALA A 173 -7.57 6.05 4.52
C ALA A 173 -6.94 4.69 4.16
N LEU A 174 -6.36 4.00 5.15
CA LEU A 174 -5.81 2.66 4.96
C LEU A 174 -6.87 1.67 4.50
N GLN A 175 -8.03 1.65 5.17
CA GLN A 175 -9.13 0.76 4.81
C GLN A 175 -9.74 1.08 3.43
N ALA A 176 -9.87 2.37 3.09
CA ALA A 176 -10.39 2.78 1.79
C ALA A 176 -9.48 2.39 0.63
N ALA A 177 -8.16 2.38 0.85
CA ALA A 177 -7.15 2.02 -0.14
C ALA A 177 -6.75 0.53 -0.09
N ALA A 178 -7.32 -0.25 0.84
CA ALA A 178 -6.96 -1.66 1.02
C ALA A 178 -7.33 -2.51 -0.20
N ARG A 179 -6.37 -3.29 -0.66
CA ARG A 179 -6.53 -4.21 -1.79
C ARG A 179 -5.60 -5.42 -1.63
N PRO A 180 -5.98 -6.57 -2.21
CA PRO A 180 -5.08 -7.71 -2.28
C PRO A 180 -3.79 -7.34 -3.01
N ASP A 181 -2.70 -7.99 -2.65
CA ASP A 181 -1.45 -7.89 -3.41
C ASP A 181 -1.64 -8.59 -4.77
N PRO A 182 -1.52 -7.87 -5.91
CA PRO A 182 -1.79 -8.41 -7.22
C PRO A 182 -0.78 -9.48 -7.68
N LEU A 183 0.37 -9.57 -6.99
CA LEU A 183 1.41 -10.55 -7.28
C LEU A 183 1.44 -11.70 -6.25
N SER A 184 0.58 -11.67 -5.23
CA SER A 184 0.47 -12.77 -4.28
C SER A 184 -0.04 -14.05 -4.96
N ARG A 185 0.51 -15.18 -4.53
CA ARG A 185 0.11 -16.52 -4.99
C ARG A 185 -0.53 -17.36 -3.90
N THR A 186 -0.88 -16.73 -2.79
CA THR A 186 -1.60 -17.37 -1.68
C THR A 186 -3.10 -17.18 -1.81
#